data_5bd8bf82e9c225ee66e6bcd8037ed061
#
_entry.id   5bd8bf82e9c225ee66e6bcd8037ed061
#
_cell.length_a   1.000
_cell.length_b   1.000
_cell.length_c   1.000
_cell.angle_alpha   90.00
_cell.angle_beta   90.00
_cell.angle_gamma   90.00
#
_symmetry.space_group_name_H-M   'P 1'
#
loop_
_entity.id
_entity.type
_entity.pdbx_description
1 polymer ?
#
loop_
_entity_poly.entity_id
_entity_poly.type
_entity_poly.pdbx_seq_one_letter_code
_entity_poly.pdbx_strand_id
1 'polypeptide(L)'
;MSRVTLLIRTAKLIAGEAEFLVVVRDVSHQGLKIRTFHPLPADSAYAIELASGDRHDVERIWQNGEISGFRFQVPVALEKLLADGPVGKRKRPVRLRLRVPLKIHAAGRCEVAELLDISQSGACISCASHLAIGARIRIEIRGLPELTAGVRWRRRPLDGLNFEQTFSIEERARMTARFSALAKVTAR
;
A
#
# COMPACT_ATOMS: atom_id res chain seq x y z
N MET A 1 -26.80 -17.68 -4.31
CA MET A 1 -25.66 -17.14 -3.50
C MET A 1 -25.80 -15.64 -3.45
N SER A 2 -26.00 -15.07 -2.29
CA SER A 2 -26.14 -13.62 -2.14
C SER A 2 -24.76 -12.96 -2.30
N ARG A 3 -24.58 -12.13 -3.32
CA ARG A 3 -23.41 -11.29 -3.53
C ARG A 3 -23.66 -9.99 -2.80
N VAL A 4 -22.76 -9.60 -1.92
CA VAL A 4 -22.85 -8.31 -1.25
C VAL A 4 -21.94 -7.33 -1.99
N THR A 5 -22.54 -6.30 -2.58
CA THR A 5 -21.80 -5.20 -3.16
C THR A 5 -21.30 -4.31 -2.03
N LEU A 6 -20.00 -4.18 -1.90
CA LEU A 6 -19.39 -3.36 -0.84
C LEU A 6 -19.22 -1.91 -1.30
N LEU A 7 -19.37 -1.01 -0.35
CA LEU A 7 -18.82 0.33 -0.47
C LEU A 7 -17.31 0.21 -0.71
N ILE A 8 -16.75 1.06 -1.58
CA ILE A 8 -15.33 1.07 -1.97
C ILE A 8 -14.43 0.94 -0.75
N ARG A 9 -13.76 -0.21 -0.60
CA ARG A 9 -12.82 -0.49 0.47
C ARG A 9 -11.44 -0.79 -0.10
N THR A 10 -10.42 -0.13 0.44
CA THR A 10 -9.04 -0.46 0.09
C THR A 10 -8.57 -1.71 0.83
N ALA A 11 -7.80 -2.53 0.13
CA ALA A 11 -7.13 -3.69 0.67
C ALA A 11 -5.71 -3.78 0.11
N LYS A 12 -4.91 -4.66 0.66
CA LYS A 12 -3.58 -4.98 0.19
C LYS A 12 -3.64 -6.34 -0.50
N LEU A 13 -3.24 -6.40 -1.75
CA LEU A 13 -2.97 -7.66 -2.46
C LEU A 13 -1.48 -7.93 -2.41
N ILE A 14 -1.11 -9.12 -2.00
CA ILE A 14 0.28 -9.57 -1.83
C ILE A 14 0.55 -10.62 -2.91
N ALA A 15 1.65 -10.47 -3.64
CA ALA A 15 2.14 -11.43 -4.63
C ALA A 15 3.63 -11.65 -4.41
N GLY A 16 4.01 -12.76 -3.75
CA GLY A 16 5.36 -12.97 -3.26
C GLY A 16 5.74 -11.87 -2.25
N GLU A 17 6.82 -11.15 -2.52
CA GLU A 17 7.25 -10.01 -1.71
C GLU A 17 6.61 -8.67 -2.10
N ALA A 18 5.90 -8.62 -3.22
CA ALA A 18 5.29 -7.39 -3.72
C ALA A 18 3.92 -7.15 -3.08
N GLU A 19 3.66 -5.92 -2.65
CA GLU A 19 2.41 -5.48 -2.08
C GLU A 19 1.75 -4.44 -2.99
N PHE A 20 0.45 -4.62 -3.27
CA PHE A 20 -0.32 -3.77 -4.17
C PHE A 20 -1.56 -3.22 -3.47
N LEU A 21 -1.82 -1.93 -3.66
CA LEU A 21 -3.08 -1.33 -3.24
C LEU A 21 -4.17 -1.69 -4.24
N VAL A 22 -5.26 -2.25 -3.74
CA VAL A 22 -6.43 -2.62 -4.54
C VAL A 22 -7.71 -2.10 -3.90
N VAL A 23 -8.80 -2.09 -4.68
CA VAL A 23 -10.14 -1.74 -4.19
C VAL A 23 -11.03 -2.97 -4.29
N VAL A 24 -11.53 -3.44 -3.17
CA VAL A 24 -12.55 -4.50 -3.13
C VAL A 24 -13.87 -3.92 -3.62
N ARG A 25 -14.48 -4.57 -4.62
CA ARG A 25 -15.76 -4.18 -5.25
C ARG A 25 -16.91 -5.05 -4.78
N ASP A 26 -16.70 -6.35 -4.80
CA ASP A 26 -17.67 -7.35 -4.38
C ASP A 26 -16.98 -8.42 -3.54
N VAL A 27 -17.70 -9.00 -2.59
CA VAL A 27 -17.22 -10.11 -1.78
C VAL A 27 -18.32 -11.13 -1.52
N SER A 28 -17.93 -12.40 -1.44
CA SER A 28 -18.76 -13.54 -1.01
C SER A 28 -17.89 -14.46 -0.15
N HIS A 29 -18.44 -15.48 0.48
CA HIS A 29 -17.65 -16.46 1.23
C HIS A 29 -16.68 -17.27 0.38
N GLN A 30 -16.86 -17.33 -0.91
CA GLN A 30 -15.99 -18.09 -1.81
C GLN A 30 -14.96 -17.24 -2.53
N GLY A 31 -15.11 -15.91 -2.58
CA GLY A 31 -14.18 -15.08 -3.30
C GLY A 31 -14.54 -13.60 -3.32
N LEU A 32 -13.77 -12.86 -4.06
CA LEU A 32 -13.89 -11.41 -4.15
C LEU A 32 -13.56 -10.91 -5.56
N LYS A 33 -14.12 -9.75 -5.88
CA LYS A 33 -13.84 -8.98 -7.07
C LYS A 33 -13.12 -7.71 -6.68
N ILE A 34 -11.96 -7.47 -7.25
CA ILE A 34 -11.15 -6.29 -6.97
C ILE A 34 -10.91 -5.46 -8.22
N ARG A 35 -10.68 -4.17 -8.02
CA ARG A 35 -10.10 -3.29 -9.02
C ARG A 35 -8.63 -3.09 -8.69
N THR A 36 -7.78 -3.33 -9.68
CA THR A 36 -6.37 -2.98 -9.71
C THR A 36 -6.19 -1.75 -10.62
N PHE A 37 -5.12 -1.01 -10.44
CA PHE A 37 -4.83 0.17 -11.26
C PHE A 37 -3.57 -0.03 -12.11
N HIS A 38 -3.12 -1.25 -12.21
CA HIS A 38 -1.93 -1.69 -12.93
C HIS A 38 -2.02 -3.20 -13.19
N PRO A 39 -1.26 -3.75 -14.14
CA PRO A 39 -1.16 -5.19 -14.34
C PRO A 39 -0.63 -5.88 -13.07
N LEU A 40 -1.20 -7.02 -12.76
CA LEU A 40 -0.71 -7.91 -11.69
C LEU A 40 0.30 -8.91 -12.29
N PRO A 41 1.29 -9.38 -11.51
CA PRO A 41 2.17 -10.46 -11.93
C PRO A 41 1.37 -11.67 -12.40
N ALA A 42 1.82 -12.35 -13.45
CA ALA A 42 1.29 -13.65 -13.83
C ALA A 42 1.81 -14.73 -12.86
N ASP A 43 1.06 -15.83 -12.74
CA ASP A 43 1.49 -17.07 -12.06
C ASP A 43 2.02 -16.89 -10.62
N SER A 44 1.53 -15.88 -9.93
CA SER A 44 1.88 -15.62 -8.54
C SER A 44 0.87 -16.24 -7.58
N ALA A 45 1.35 -16.77 -6.47
CA ALA A 45 0.51 -17.02 -5.31
C ALA A 45 0.08 -15.67 -4.73
N TYR A 46 -1.22 -15.49 -4.52
CA TYR A 46 -1.75 -14.25 -4.01
C TYR A 46 -2.30 -14.42 -2.60
N ALA A 47 -2.19 -13.36 -1.80
CA ALA A 47 -2.97 -13.21 -0.57
C ALA A 47 -3.60 -11.82 -0.52
N ILE A 48 -4.77 -11.72 0.05
CA ILE A 48 -5.46 -10.44 0.32
C ILE A 48 -5.40 -10.14 1.82
N GLU A 49 -4.97 -8.95 2.18
CA GLU A 49 -5.02 -8.43 3.54
C GLU A 49 -6.06 -7.31 3.60
N LEU A 50 -7.07 -7.52 4.42
CA LEU A 50 -8.18 -6.59 4.60
C LEU A 50 -7.87 -5.51 5.62
N ALA A 51 -8.75 -4.52 5.76
CA ALA A 51 -8.59 -3.42 6.72
C ALA A 51 -8.60 -3.89 8.19
N SER A 52 -9.15 -5.07 8.48
CA SER A 52 -9.07 -5.73 9.80
C SER A 52 -7.64 -6.20 10.14
N GLY A 53 -6.78 -6.38 9.13
CA GLY A 53 -5.48 -7.02 9.24
C GLY A 53 -5.50 -8.51 8.94
N ASP A 54 -6.69 -9.10 8.71
CA ASP A 54 -6.82 -10.50 8.36
C ASP A 54 -6.27 -10.75 6.96
N ARG A 55 -5.49 -11.80 6.82
CA ARG A 55 -4.88 -12.23 5.58
C ARG A 55 -5.49 -13.56 5.11
N HIS A 56 -5.85 -13.60 3.84
CA HIS A 56 -6.46 -14.77 3.21
C HIS A 56 -5.73 -15.08 1.91
N ASP A 57 -5.36 -16.36 1.72
CA ASP A 57 -4.79 -16.82 0.47
C ASP A 57 -5.89 -16.92 -0.59
N VAL A 58 -5.57 -16.42 -1.79
CA VAL A 58 -6.53 -16.31 -2.89
C VAL A 58 -5.90 -16.73 -4.21
N GLU A 59 -6.71 -17.27 -5.08
CA GLU A 59 -6.33 -17.66 -6.44
C GLU A 59 -7.04 -16.74 -7.44
N ARG A 60 -6.30 -16.21 -8.42
CA ARG A 60 -6.88 -15.42 -9.49
C ARG A 60 -7.58 -16.32 -10.49
N ILE A 61 -8.88 -16.16 -10.64
CA ILE A 61 -9.71 -16.96 -11.53
C ILE A 61 -9.83 -16.30 -12.91
N TRP A 62 -9.96 -14.97 -12.94
CA TRP A 62 -10.08 -14.21 -14.17
C TRP A 62 -9.60 -12.77 -14.01
N GLN A 63 -9.29 -12.14 -15.13
CA GLN A 63 -8.97 -10.73 -15.22
C GLN A 63 -9.59 -10.15 -16.48
N ASN A 64 -10.17 -8.97 -16.36
CA ASN A 64 -10.66 -8.16 -17.47
C ASN A 64 -10.30 -6.69 -17.21
N GLY A 65 -9.31 -6.18 -17.94
CA GLY A 65 -8.75 -4.86 -17.73
C GLY A 65 -8.24 -4.67 -16.30
N GLU A 66 -8.77 -3.66 -15.62
CA GLU A 66 -8.44 -3.34 -14.22
C GLU A 66 -9.23 -4.17 -13.19
N ILE A 67 -10.15 -5.02 -13.60
CA ILE A 67 -10.98 -5.83 -12.72
C ILE A 67 -10.50 -7.27 -12.74
N SER A 68 -10.37 -7.86 -11.55
CA SER A 68 -9.98 -9.26 -11.39
C SER A 68 -10.87 -9.95 -10.36
N GLY A 69 -11.20 -11.21 -10.64
CA GLY A 69 -11.91 -12.09 -9.72
C GLY A 69 -10.96 -13.08 -9.08
N PHE A 70 -11.09 -13.22 -7.76
CA PHE A 70 -10.30 -14.11 -6.95
C PHE A 70 -11.20 -15.04 -6.16
N ARG A 71 -10.74 -16.27 -5.94
CA ARG A 71 -11.36 -17.28 -5.09
C ARG A 71 -10.52 -17.45 -3.84
N PHE A 72 -11.15 -17.49 -2.67
CA PHE A 72 -10.49 -17.85 -1.42
C PHE A 72 -10.11 -19.34 -1.46
N GLN A 73 -8.90 -19.67 -1.01
CA GLN A 73 -8.50 -21.08 -0.87
C GLN A 73 -9.32 -21.79 0.22
N VAL A 74 -9.65 -21.05 1.27
CA VAL A 74 -10.55 -21.50 2.33
C VAL A 74 -11.73 -20.52 2.42
N PRO A 75 -12.99 -21.00 2.35
CA PRO A 75 -14.15 -20.13 2.48
C PRO A 75 -14.11 -19.27 3.74
N VAL A 76 -14.44 -18.00 3.64
CA VAL A 76 -14.38 -17.04 4.74
C VAL A 76 -15.77 -16.56 5.10
N ALA A 77 -16.07 -16.51 6.40
CA ALA A 77 -17.34 -15.97 6.89
C ALA A 77 -17.51 -14.50 6.48
N LEU A 78 -18.67 -14.17 5.90
CA LEU A 78 -18.92 -12.84 5.32
C LEU A 78 -18.84 -11.75 6.39
N GLU A 79 -19.26 -12.05 7.62
CA GLU A 79 -19.20 -11.15 8.77
C GLU A 79 -17.75 -10.71 9.07
N LYS A 80 -16.79 -11.63 8.94
CA LYS A 80 -15.35 -11.31 9.11
C LYS A 80 -14.84 -10.41 7.98
N LEU A 81 -15.29 -10.66 6.74
CA LEU A 81 -14.92 -9.85 5.58
C LEU A 81 -15.52 -8.44 5.64
N LEU A 82 -16.71 -8.31 6.22
CA LEU A 82 -17.41 -7.04 6.38
C LEU A 82 -17.04 -6.29 7.65
N ALA A 83 -16.40 -6.96 8.61
CA ALA A 83 -15.97 -6.33 9.86
C ALA A 83 -15.01 -5.17 9.58
N ASP A 84 -15.31 -4.01 10.15
CA ASP A 84 -14.52 -2.79 9.98
C ASP A 84 -13.28 -2.74 10.90
N GLY A 85 -12.79 -3.88 11.38
CA GLY A 85 -11.77 -3.97 12.40
C GLY A 85 -12.36 -3.80 13.83
N PRO A 86 -11.53 -3.81 14.87
CA PRO A 86 -12.00 -3.71 16.26
C PRO A 86 -12.82 -2.43 16.47
N VAL A 87 -14.02 -2.58 17.03
CA VAL A 87 -14.92 -1.47 17.36
C VAL A 87 -14.17 -0.42 18.18
N GLY A 88 -14.26 0.84 17.77
CA GLY A 88 -13.65 1.97 18.49
C GLY A 88 -12.22 2.35 18.09
N LYS A 89 -11.56 1.61 17.20
CA LYS A 89 -10.25 2.02 16.69
C LYS A 89 -10.39 2.74 15.35
N ARG A 90 -9.74 3.90 15.20
CA ARG A 90 -9.61 4.59 13.90
C ARG A 90 -9.10 3.60 12.86
N LYS A 91 -9.80 3.51 11.72
CA LYS A 91 -9.36 2.70 10.57
C LYS A 91 -7.93 3.09 10.23
N ARG A 92 -7.01 2.15 10.38
CA ARG A 92 -5.63 2.38 9.95
C ARG A 92 -5.60 2.33 8.42
N PRO A 93 -5.06 3.34 7.76
CA PRO A 93 -4.90 3.29 6.30
C PRO A 93 -3.99 2.13 5.93
N VAL A 94 -4.32 1.48 4.82
CA VAL A 94 -3.47 0.42 4.23
C VAL A 94 -2.06 0.95 4.05
N ARG A 95 -1.07 0.23 4.57
CA ARG A 95 0.37 0.50 4.40
C ARG A 95 0.97 -0.56 3.50
N LEU A 96 1.67 -0.10 2.48
CA LEU A 96 2.40 -0.97 1.56
C LEU A 96 3.87 -0.91 1.89
N ARG A 97 4.48 -2.07 2.10
CA ARG A 97 5.92 -2.22 2.28
C ARG A 97 6.61 -2.15 0.92
N LEU A 98 7.70 -1.42 0.88
CA LEU A 98 8.53 -1.30 -0.32
C LEU A 98 9.93 -0.83 0.10
N ARG A 99 10.90 -1.06 -0.78
CA ARG A 99 12.25 -0.55 -0.59
C ARG A 99 12.64 0.22 -1.82
N VAL A 100 12.64 1.55 -1.69
CA VAL A 100 12.90 2.46 -2.80
C VAL A 100 13.86 3.54 -2.35
N PRO A 101 15.01 3.71 -3.04
CA PRO A 101 15.90 4.83 -2.77
C PRO A 101 15.20 6.14 -3.13
N LEU A 102 15.39 7.14 -2.28
CA LEU A 102 14.89 8.48 -2.47
C LEU A 102 15.93 9.51 -1.99
N LYS A 103 15.73 10.76 -2.40
CA LYS A 103 16.46 11.89 -1.83
C LYS A 103 15.55 12.70 -0.93
N ILE A 104 16.08 13.15 0.19
CA ILE A 104 15.42 14.10 1.07
C ILE A 104 16.17 15.40 1.08
N HIS A 105 15.44 16.51 1.03
CA HIS A 105 15.97 17.85 1.13
C HIS A 105 15.44 18.48 2.42
N ALA A 106 16.34 18.74 3.36
CA ALA A 106 16.02 19.29 4.67
C ALA A 106 17.11 20.30 5.08
N ALA A 107 16.72 21.47 5.58
CA ALA A 107 17.63 22.51 6.08
C ALA A 107 18.77 22.85 5.10
N GLY A 108 18.49 22.94 3.79
CA GLY A 108 19.48 23.22 2.75
C GLY A 108 20.43 22.07 2.40
N ARG A 109 20.24 20.89 2.96
CA ARG A 109 21.02 19.68 2.68
C ARG A 109 20.19 18.68 1.88
N CYS A 110 20.88 17.92 1.04
CA CYS A 110 20.32 16.80 0.29
C CYS A 110 21.04 15.52 0.71
N GLU A 111 20.28 14.48 1.05
CA GLU A 111 20.82 13.16 1.36
C GLU A 111 19.98 12.04 0.77
N VAL A 112 20.60 10.87 0.62
CA VAL A 112 19.91 9.64 0.19
C VAL A 112 19.32 8.96 1.40
N ALA A 113 18.07 8.52 1.25
CA ALA A 113 17.33 7.75 2.23
C ALA A 113 16.62 6.57 1.52
N GLU A 114 16.05 5.66 2.29
CA GLU A 114 15.26 4.54 1.79
C GLU A 114 13.81 4.66 2.27
N LEU A 115 12.86 4.59 1.35
CA LEU A 115 11.44 4.46 1.65
C LEU A 115 11.15 3.01 2.03
N LEU A 116 10.56 2.77 3.20
CA LEU A 116 10.28 1.44 3.74
C LEU A 116 8.80 1.06 3.70
N ASP A 117 7.94 2.04 3.90
CA ASP A 117 6.49 1.87 3.71
C ASP A 117 5.83 3.20 3.32
N ILE A 118 4.67 3.08 2.69
CA ILE A 118 3.84 4.23 2.31
C ILE A 118 2.36 3.93 2.60
N SER A 119 1.65 4.97 3.03
CA SER A 119 0.20 4.95 3.26
C SER A 119 -0.47 6.17 2.62
N GLN A 120 -1.75 6.36 2.86
CA GLN A 120 -2.50 7.53 2.37
C GLN A 120 -1.94 8.86 2.87
N SER A 121 -1.51 8.91 4.12
CA SER A 121 -1.17 10.15 4.81
C SER A 121 0.31 10.28 5.12
N GLY A 122 1.14 9.29 4.79
CA GLY A 122 2.55 9.37 5.15
C GLY A 122 3.36 8.15 4.78
N ALA A 123 4.61 8.17 5.20
CA ALA A 123 5.60 7.16 4.90
C ALA A 123 6.50 6.88 6.10
N CYS A 124 7.20 5.76 6.05
CA CYS A 124 8.35 5.47 6.89
C CYS A 124 9.60 5.45 6.01
N ILE A 125 10.63 6.17 6.42
CA ILE A 125 11.93 6.19 5.75
C ILE A 125 13.03 5.76 6.70
N SER A 126 14.14 5.28 6.14
CA SER A 126 15.41 5.11 6.85
C SER A 126 16.41 6.11 6.29
N CYS A 127 17.00 6.95 7.14
CA CYS A 127 18.04 7.90 6.75
C CYS A 127 19.16 7.96 7.80
N ALA A 128 20.35 8.38 7.35
CA ALA A 128 21.51 8.50 8.23
C ALA A 128 21.46 9.78 9.08
N SER A 129 20.92 10.85 8.53
CA SER A 129 20.89 12.17 9.17
C SER A 129 19.83 12.29 10.26
N HIS A 130 19.97 13.33 11.04
CA HIS A 130 19.07 13.70 12.12
C HIS A 130 17.99 14.65 11.61
N LEU A 131 16.81 14.11 11.30
CA LEU A 131 15.66 14.95 10.99
C LEU A 131 15.00 15.42 12.29
N ALA A 132 14.78 16.72 12.44
CA ALA A 132 14.07 17.25 13.59
C ALA A 132 12.56 16.90 13.49
N ILE A 133 11.94 16.49 14.60
CA ILE A 133 10.48 16.33 14.65
C ILE A 133 9.83 17.69 14.36
N GLY A 134 8.82 17.70 13.50
CA GLY A 134 8.17 18.92 13.02
C GLY A 134 8.87 19.56 11.80
N ALA A 135 10.08 19.14 11.45
CA ALA A 135 10.75 19.68 10.27
C ALA A 135 9.95 19.35 8.99
N ARG A 136 9.87 20.35 8.11
CA ARG A 136 9.34 20.22 6.76
C ARG A 136 10.45 19.78 5.82
N ILE A 137 10.24 18.70 5.09
CA ILE A 137 11.20 18.15 4.14
C ILE A 137 10.58 17.99 2.76
N ARG A 138 11.39 18.04 1.72
CA ARG A 138 11.03 17.68 0.36
C ARG A 138 11.61 16.32 0.04
N ILE A 139 10.85 15.53 -0.67
CA ILE A 139 11.17 14.15 -1.03
C ILE A 139 11.16 14.03 -2.53
N GLU A 140 12.28 13.58 -3.09
CA GLU A 140 12.46 13.30 -4.50
C GLU A 140 12.58 11.79 -4.70
N ILE A 141 11.64 11.22 -5.45
CA ILE A 141 11.65 9.80 -5.82
C ILE A 141 11.67 9.73 -7.35
N ARG A 142 12.56 8.92 -7.91
CA ARG A 142 12.68 8.79 -9.36
C ARG A 142 11.34 8.42 -10.01
N GLY A 143 10.92 9.24 -10.97
CA GLY A 143 9.69 9.01 -11.74
C GLY A 143 8.39 9.46 -11.05
N LEU A 144 8.51 10.23 -9.95
CA LEU A 144 7.38 10.88 -9.27
C LEU A 144 7.58 12.39 -9.19
N PRO A 145 6.48 13.15 -9.06
CA PRO A 145 6.56 14.54 -8.63
C PRO A 145 7.22 14.66 -7.25
N GLU A 146 7.84 15.79 -6.99
CA GLU A 146 8.37 16.11 -5.67
C GLU A 146 7.24 16.13 -4.63
N LEU A 147 7.48 15.52 -3.48
CA LEU A 147 6.54 15.45 -2.37
C LEU A 147 7.04 16.30 -1.21
N THR A 148 6.11 16.92 -0.49
CA THR A 148 6.41 17.63 0.75
C THR A 148 5.82 16.86 1.93
N ALA A 149 6.60 16.74 3.01
CA ALA A 149 6.20 16.04 4.21
C ALA A 149 6.76 16.69 5.47
N GLY A 150 6.04 16.51 6.58
CA GLY A 150 6.49 16.84 7.91
C GLY A 150 6.98 15.61 8.67
N VAL A 151 8.07 15.73 9.40
CA VAL A 151 8.57 14.66 10.28
C VAL A 151 7.68 14.57 11.53
N ARG A 152 7.04 13.42 11.75
CA ARG A 152 6.07 13.22 12.85
C ARG A 152 6.65 12.50 14.04
N TRP A 153 7.51 11.52 13.78
CA TRP A 153 8.19 10.74 14.83
C TRP A 153 9.52 10.24 14.31
N ARG A 154 10.40 9.90 15.26
CA ARG A 154 11.71 9.36 14.97
C ARG A 154 12.03 8.22 15.93
N ARG A 155 12.50 7.11 15.37
CA ARG A 155 13.02 5.94 16.09
C ARG A 155 14.18 5.37 15.28
N ARG A 156 15.37 5.85 15.52
CA ARG A 156 16.56 5.51 14.72
C ARG A 156 16.65 4.04 14.32
N PRO A 157 16.98 3.73 13.08
CA PRO A 157 17.29 4.64 11.95
C PRO A 157 16.04 5.14 11.20
N LEU A 158 14.85 5.00 11.79
CA LEU A 158 13.54 5.22 11.16
C LEU A 158 12.97 6.60 11.49
N ASP A 159 12.42 7.25 10.46
CA ASP A 159 11.64 8.47 10.58
C ASP A 159 10.26 8.30 9.96
N GLY A 160 9.23 8.70 10.68
CA GLY A 160 7.85 8.69 10.19
C GLY A 160 7.45 10.06 9.67
N LEU A 161 6.94 10.07 8.46
CA LEU A 161 6.57 11.26 7.71
C LEU A 161 5.05 11.36 7.54
N ASN A 162 4.55 12.58 7.53
CA ASN A 162 3.18 12.91 7.15
C ASN A 162 3.21 13.80 5.91
N PHE A 163 2.55 13.35 4.83
CA PHE A 163 2.48 14.12 3.58
C PHE A 163 1.59 15.35 3.76
N GLU A 164 1.98 16.45 3.11
CA GLU A 164 1.14 17.65 2.99
C GLU A 164 0.11 17.50 1.86
N GLN A 165 0.44 16.67 0.85
CA GLN A 165 -0.47 16.35 -0.24
C GLN A 165 -1.39 15.19 0.12
N THR A 166 -2.62 15.24 -0.38
CA THR A 166 -3.55 14.10 -0.34
C THR A 166 -3.53 13.39 -1.69
N PHE A 167 -3.36 12.08 -1.66
CA PHE A 167 -3.40 11.26 -2.87
C PHE A 167 -4.73 10.52 -2.98
N SER A 168 -5.30 10.48 -4.17
CA SER A 168 -6.40 9.57 -4.48
C SER A 168 -5.95 8.11 -4.36
N ILE A 169 -6.89 7.19 -4.26
CA ILE A 169 -6.59 5.75 -4.21
C ILE A 169 -5.85 5.32 -5.48
N GLU A 170 -6.28 5.84 -6.64
CA GLU A 170 -5.70 5.50 -7.93
C GLU A 170 -4.26 5.99 -8.06
N GLU A 171 -3.98 7.25 -7.71
CA GLU A 171 -2.62 7.80 -7.73
C GLU A 171 -1.68 6.98 -6.85
N ARG A 172 -2.10 6.62 -5.63
CA ARG A 172 -1.32 5.78 -4.73
C ARG A 172 -1.07 4.39 -5.29
N ALA A 173 -2.11 3.76 -5.84
CA ALA A 173 -1.99 2.42 -6.42
C ALA A 173 -1.01 2.41 -7.59
N ARG A 174 -1.09 3.39 -8.49
CA ARG A 174 -0.17 3.53 -9.62
C ARG A 174 1.25 3.87 -9.17
N MET A 175 1.40 4.73 -8.17
CA MET A 175 2.68 5.12 -7.58
C MET A 175 3.38 3.90 -6.96
N THR A 176 2.67 3.14 -6.12
CA THR A 176 3.23 1.97 -5.44
C THR A 176 3.54 0.81 -6.39
N ALA A 177 2.77 0.66 -7.47
CA ALA A 177 3.07 -0.32 -8.51
C ALA A 177 4.38 0.00 -9.25
N ARG A 178 4.64 1.28 -9.54
CA ARG A 178 5.92 1.73 -10.11
C ARG A 178 7.08 1.44 -9.17
N PHE A 179 6.90 1.63 -7.88
CA PHE A 179 7.92 1.30 -6.87
C PHE A 179 8.24 -0.20 -6.82
N SER A 180 7.21 -1.05 -6.84
CA SER A 180 7.42 -2.50 -6.88
C SER A 180 8.17 -2.96 -8.13
N ALA A 181 8.01 -2.26 -9.25
CA ALA A 181 8.78 -2.50 -10.47
C ALA A 181 10.24 -2.04 -10.33
N LEU A 182 10.48 -0.86 -9.72
CA LEU A 182 11.82 -0.31 -9.49
C LEU A 182 12.64 -1.15 -8.50
N ALA A 183 12.02 -1.65 -7.42
CA ALA A 183 12.68 -2.49 -6.43
C ALA A 183 13.23 -3.79 -7.04
N LYS A 184 12.54 -4.37 -8.03
CA LYS A 184 13.00 -5.57 -8.75
C LYS A 184 14.22 -5.31 -9.66
N VAL A 185 14.39 -4.09 -10.15
CA VAL A 185 15.53 -3.70 -11.02
C VAL A 185 16.80 -3.47 -10.19
N THR A 186 16.66 -3.00 -8.95
CA THR A 186 17.80 -2.69 -8.06
C THR A 186 18.33 -3.93 -7.32
N ALA A 187 17.56 -5.04 -7.31
CA ALA A 187 17.94 -6.31 -6.68
C ALA A 187 18.61 -7.31 -7.63
N ARG A 188 18.92 -6.91 -8.87
CA ARG A 188 19.74 -7.63 -9.86
C ARG A 188 21.08 -6.94 -10.02
#